data_e0eb1bc3bc19e43d3d81a1d3a2a553d5
#
_entry.id   e0eb1bc3bc19e43d3d81a1d3a2a553d5
#
_cell.length_a   1.000
_cell.length_b   1.000
_cell.length_c   1.000
_cell.angle_alpha   90.00
_cell.angle_beta   90.00
_cell.angle_gamma   90.00
#
_symmetry.space_group_name_H-M   'P 1'
#
loop_
_entity.id
_entity.type
_entity.pdbx_description
1 polymer ?
#
loop_
_entity_poly.entity_id
_entity_poly.type
_entity_poly.pdbx_seq_one_letter_code
_entity_poly.pdbx_strand_id
1 'polypeptide(L)'
;MKTLQKISWTIILIFFCIQANAQHIFGNWIKTKVTYFDDTELPNNNAVKFQYLRYTFENNKLFMGFAFDDKGTLYNFESKDQIVNIKNSYGYIVNSFIINQPSNNKLIIVQKGKNGFTDNDCLKYYFIREQDYQNQLPIKNSDILLITKNDTVYKATEKIHAKFSGDKSFHDFCSENIPEVDIVMSTNNLFLATFIVRSNGLIDSVQVLENINKKFEKQFRKALEKSKKLWLAGELNGNKVDVQMKISFRFISSDKFLPKYDYSQKGKAAMNNSDFTRALAYFDLVLEKVPSDYESLYYKAVCEMNLGNKNAACEDLVKVKTFGKMQVEELIEKNCN
;
A
#
# COMPACT_ATOMS: atom_id res chain seq x y z
N MET A 1 11.91 -22.46 54.50
CA MET A 1 11.20 -21.29 53.96
C MET A 1 12.01 -20.38 53.06
N LYS A 2 13.33 -20.18 53.22
CA LYS A 2 14.15 -19.28 52.39
C LYS A 2 14.44 -19.81 50.96
N THR A 3 14.40 -21.11 50.73
CA THR A 3 14.64 -21.72 49.39
C THR A 3 13.43 -21.63 48.43
N LEU A 4 12.22 -21.73 48.95
CA LEU A 4 10.99 -21.59 48.17
C LEU A 4 10.76 -20.17 47.66
N GLN A 5 11.17 -19.14 48.44
CA GLN A 5 11.07 -17.75 48.00
C GLN A 5 12.01 -17.41 46.83
N LYS A 6 13.25 -18.00 46.79
CA LYS A 6 14.19 -17.77 45.69
C LYS A 6 13.72 -18.38 44.35
N ILE A 7 13.04 -19.54 44.40
CA ILE A 7 12.52 -20.20 43.19
C ILE A 7 11.34 -19.37 42.59
N SER A 8 10.48 -18.78 43.43
CA SER A 8 9.39 -17.93 43.00
C SER A 8 9.87 -16.68 42.25
N TRP A 9 10.93 -16.03 42.75
CA TRP A 9 11.47 -14.83 42.11
C TRP A 9 12.18 -15.16 40.77
N THR A 10 12.83 -16.32 40.62
CA THR A 10 13.49 -16.73 39.39
C THR A 10 12.46 -17.07 38.30
N ILE A 11 11.35 -17.70 38.64
CA ILE A 11 10.25 -18.00 37.70
C ILE A 11 9.55 -16.71 37.25
N ILE A 12 9.34 -15.74 38.16
CA ILE A 12 8.75 -14.45 37.80
C ILE A 12 9.68 -13.65 36.88
N LEU A 13 10.99 -13.67 37.09
CA LEU A 13 11.96 -13.00 36.21
C LEU A 13 12.03 -13.63 34.82
N ILE A 14 11.95 -14.96 34.70
CA ILE A 14 11.91 -15.66 33.41
C ILE A 14 10.61 -15.33 32.65
N PHE A 15 9.47 -15.24 33.34
CA PHE A 15 8.20 -14.85 32.71
C PHE A 15 8.23 -13.40 32.21
N PHE A 16 8.87 -12.48 32.95
CA PHE A 16 9.05 -11.08 32.53
C PHE A 16 9.99 -10.95 31.32
N CYS A 17 11.05 -11.74 31.22
CA CYS A 17 11.94 -11.72 30.05
C CYS A 17 11.30 -12.25 28.78
N ILE A 18 10.37 -13.21 28.88
CA ILE A 18 9.63 -13.74 27.71
C ILE A 18 8.61 -12.72 27.21
N GLN A 19 7.94 -11.98 28.10
CA GLN A 19 7.01 -10.91 27.72
C GLN A 19 7.71 -9.68 27.11
N ALA A 20 8.92 -9.34 27.56
CA ALA A 20 9.65 -8.18 27.04
C ALA A 20 10.03 -8.33 25.55
N ASN A 21 10.39 -9.53 25.11
CA ASN A 21 10.73 -9.76 23.69
C ASN A 21 9.50 -9.74 22.76
N ALA A 22 8.32 -10.11 23.24
CA ALA A 22 7.09 -10.08 22.43
C ALA A 22 6.57 -8.64 22.21
N GLN A 23 6.75 -7.74 23.17
CA GLN A 23 6.29 -6.34 23.06
C GLN A 23 7.02 -5.55 21.97
N HIS A 24 8.24 -5.91 21.58
CA HIS A 24 9.02 -5.18 20.60
C HIS A 24 8.54 -5.35 19.15
N ILE A 25 7.79 -6.42 18.83
CA ILE A 25 7.34 -6.68 17.44
C ILE A 25 5.98 -6.06 17.13
N PHE A 26 5.15 -5.72 18.15
CA PHE A 26 3.81 -5.17 17.88
C PHE A 26 3.84 -3.83 17.15
N GLY A 27 2.84 -3.61 16.29
CA GLY A 27 2.67 -2.40 15.49
C GLY A 27 3.00 -2.59 14.01
N ASN A 28 3.14 -1.48 13.31
CA ASN A 28 3.30 -1.43 11.87
C ASN A 28 4.78 -1.35 11.47
N TRP A 29 5.16 -2.21 10.54
CA TRP A 29 6.52 -2.34 10.03
C TRP A 29 6.52 -2.30 8.51
N ILE A 30 7.35 -1.45 7.92
CA ILE A 30 7.51 -1.31 6.47
C ILE A 30 8.85 -1.88 6.04
N LYS A 31 8.83 -2.74 5.02
CA LYS A 31 10.05 -3.27 4.41
C LYS A 31 10.82 -2.15 3.71
N THR A 32 12.10 -2.02 4.05
CA THR A 32 13.01 -1.08 3.40
C THR A 32 14.01 -1.77 2.49
N LYS A 33 14.35 -3.03 2.78
CA LYS A 33 15.33 -3.80 2.02
C LYS A 33 14.98 -5.28 2.10
N VAL A 34 15.40 -6.05 1.08
CA VAL A 34 15.44 -7.52 1.12
C VAL A 34 16.74 -7.98 0.48
N THR A 35 17.36 -9.01 1.07
CA THR A 35 18.60 -9.65 0.59
C THR A 35 18.45 -11.15 0.65
N TYR A 36 19.39 -11.87 0.11
CA TYR A 36 19.63 -13.27 0.49
C TYR A 36 20.16 -13.37 1.92
N PHE A 37 20.24 -14.60 2.45
CA PHE A 37 20.66 -14.85 3.83
C PHE A 37 22.06 -14.32 4.14
N ASP A 38 22.97 -14.40 3.19
CA ASP A 38 24.35 -13.93 3.25
C ASP A 38 24.53 -12.42 3.01
N ASP A 39 23.42 -11.65 3.00
CA ASP A 39 23.35 -10.22 2.72
C ASP A 39 23.64 -9.81 1.27
N THR A 40 23.82 -10.77 0.34
CA THR A 40 23.91 -10.44 -1.09
C THR A 40 22.58 -9.91 -1.62
N GLU A 41 22.65 -8.98 -2.56
CA GLU A 41 21.45 -8.33 -3.10
C GLU A 41 20.70 -9.23 -4.08
N LEU A 42 19.37 -9.13 -4.06
CA LEU A 42 18.53 -9.74 -5.09
C LEU A 42 18.78 -9.08 -6.44
N PRO A 43 18.67 -9.84 -7.54
CA PRO A 43 18.74 -9.28 -8.90
C PRO A 43 17.71 -8.15 -9.10
N ASN A 44 18.04 -7.16 -9.94
CA ASN A 44 17.17 -6.01 -10.19
C ASN A 44 15.84 -6.35 -10.89
N ASN A 45 15.72 -7.52 -11.50
CA ASN A 45 14.49 -8.03 -12.07
C ASN A 45 13.62 -8.82 -11.07
N ASN A 46 14.08 -8.99 -9.83
CA ASN A 46 13.32 -9.67 -8.78
C ASN A 46 12.24 -8.73 -8.22
N ALA A 47 10.97 -9.07 -8.46
CA ALA A 47 9.83 -8.24 -8.04
C ALA A 47 9.78 -8.00 -6.52
N VAL A 48 10.21 -8.98 -5.70
CA VAL A 48 10.20 -8.86 -4.23
C VAL A 48 11.09 -7.72 -3.75
N LYS A 49 12.16 -7.40 -4.49
CA LYS A 49 13.08 -6.30 -4.16
C LYS A 49 12.35 -4.95 -4.06
N PHE A 50 11.43 -4.68 -4.98
CA PHE A 50 10.76 -3.39 -5.10
C PHE A 50 9.31 -3.37 -4.58
N GLN A 51 8.75 -4.55 -4.28
CA GLN A 51 7.39 -4.67 -3.79
C GLN A 51 7.24 -3.97 -2.43
N TYR A 52 6.22 -3.11 -2.29
CA TYR A 52 5.81 -2.62 -0.97
C TYR A 52 5.37 -3.80 -0.11
N LEU A 53 5.77 -3.81 1.16
CA LEU A 53 5.36 -4.83 2.12
C LEU A 53 5.24 -4.19 3.50
N ARG A 54 4.04 -4.29 4.07
CA ARG A 54 3.76 -3.90 5.44
C ARG A 54 3.37 -5.12 6.27
N TYR A 55 4.00 -5.26 7.43
CA TYR A 55 3.58 -6.18 8.48
C TYR A 55 3.00 -5.40 9.65
N THR A 56 1.79 -5.78 10.07
CA THR A 56 1.15 -5.26 11.28
C THR A 56 0.92 -6.39 12.25
N PHE A 57 1.66 -6.38 13.35
CA PHE A 57 1.50 -7.37 14.43
C PHE A 57 0.56 -6.82 15.50
N GLU A 58 -0.53 -7.54 15.75
CA GLU A 58 -1.54 -7.23 16.77
C GLU A 58 -1.88 -8.50 17.56
N ASN A 59 -1.47 -8.60 18.82
CA ASN A 59 -1.63 -9.81 19.64
C ASN A 59 -1.06 -11.07 18.93
N ASN A 60 -1.94 -12.03 18.54
CA ASN A 60 -1.58 -13.22 17.78
C ASN A 60 -1.96 -13.14 16.29
N LYS A 61 -2.21 -11.93 15.79
CA LYS A 61 -2.61 -11.63 14.42
C LYS A 61 -1.48 -10.91 13.68
N LEU A 62 -1.27 -11.29 12.43
CA LEU A 62 -0.39 -10.63 11.50
C LEU A 62 -1.19 -10.21 10.26
N PHE A 63 -1.21 -8.92 9.96
CA PHE A 63 -1.70 -8.43 8.69
C PHE A 63 -0.50 -8.22 7.74
N MET A 64 -0.61 -8.77 6.54
CA MET A 64 0.40 -8.63 5.48
C MET A 64 -0.18 -7.81 4.34
N GLY A 65 0.20 -6.55 4.24
CA GLY A 65 -0.27 -5.60 3.23
C GLY A 65 0.77 -5.35 2.15
N PHE A 66 0.32 -5.31 0.90
CA PHE A 66 1.15 -5.02 -0.27
C PHE A 66 0.85 -3.64 -0.88
N ALA A 67 0.00 -2.86 -0.21
CA ALA A 67 -0.28 -1.47 -0.53
C ALA A 67 -0.41 -0.66 0.78
N PHE A 68 -0.14 0.64 0.70
CA PHE A 68 -0.16 1.51 1.89
C PHE A 68 -1.58 1.79 2.40
N ASP A 69 -2.56 1.76 1.52
CA ASP A 69 -3.98 2.04 1.76
C ASP A 69 -4.82 0.79 2.07
N ASP A 70 -4.19 -0.39 2.10
CA ASP A 70 -4.84 -1.66 2.42
C ASP A 70 -4.29 -2.25 3.72
N LYS A 71 -5.16 -2.64 4.65
CA LYS A 71 -4.77 -3.31 5.90
C LYS A 71 -4.04 -4.63 5.62
N GLY A 72 -4.32 -5.27 4.51
CA GLY A 72 -3.71 -6.51 4.06
C GLY A 72 -4.44 -7.76 4.54
N THR A 73 -3.91 -8.91 4.16
CA THR A 73 -4.47 -10.22 4.49
C THR A 73 -4.18 -10.58 5.93
N LEU A 74 -5.21 -10.99 6.65
CA LEU A 74 -5.12 -11.45 8.04
C LEU A 74 -4.63 -12.89 8.10
N TYR A 75 -3.61 -13.11 8.93
CA TYR A 75 -3.12 -14.42 9.35
C TYR A 75 -3.11 -14.50 10.87
N ASN A 76 -3.27 -15.71 11.40
CA ASN A 76 -2.89 -15.99 12.78
C ASN A 76 -1.41 -16.37 12.82
N PHE A 77 -0.73 -16.09 13.92
CA PHE A 77 0.62 -16.59 14.11
C PHE A 77 0.83 -17.14 15.52
N GLU A 78 1.76 -18.05 15.63
CA GLU A 78 2.31 -18.52 16.90
C GLU A 78 3.83 -18.40 16.87
N SER A 79 4.40 -18.05 18.01
CA SER A 79 5.86 -17.93 18.16
C SER A 79 6.34 -18.94 19.18
N LYS A 80 7.34 -19.74 18.78
CA LYS A 80 8.05 -20.66 19.66
C LYS A 80 9.52 -20.70 19.26
N ASP A 81 10.43 -20.57 20.25
CA ASP A 81 11.88 -20.67 20.04
C ASP A 81 12.41 -19.71 18.92
N GLN A 82 11.93 -18.46 18.91
CA GLN A 82 12.20 -17.42 17.90
C GLN A 82 11.60 -17.72 16.50
N ILE A 83 10.99 -18.87 16.30
CA ILE A 83 10.29 -19.20 15.06
C ILE A 83 8.86 -18.68 15.16
N VAL A 84 8.45 -17.92 14.16
CA VAL A 84 7.09 -17.45 13.97
C VAL A 84 6.47 -18.25 12.84
N ASN A 85 5.44 -19.03 13.14
CA ASN A 85 4.66 -19.79 12.18
C ASN A 85 3.40 -19.02 11.83
N ILE A 86 3.24 -18.67 10.57
CA ILE A 86 2.05 -18.01 10.02
C ILE A 86 1.05 -19.06 9.60
N LYS A 87 -0.18 -18.94 10.08
CA LYS A 87 -1.27 -19.87 9.82
C LYS A 87 -2.38 -19.19 9.03
N ASN A 88 -2.92 -19.91 8.06
CA ASN A 88 -4.15 -19.50 7.37
C ASN A 88 -5.39 -19.65 8.28
N SER A 89 -6.57 -19.29 7.76
CA SER A 89 -7.85 -19.39 8.48
C SER A 89 -8.22 -20.83 8.89
N TYR A 90 -7.64 -21.84 8.24
CA TYR A 90 -7.83 -23.26 8.55
C TYR A 90 -6.81 -23.80 9.57
N GLY A 91 -5.88 -22.97 10.05
CA GLY A 91 -4.85 -23.37 11.02
C GLY A 91 -3.61 -24.03 10.41
N TYR A 92 -3.50 -24.15 9.09
CA TYR A 92 -2.32 -24.69 8.43
C TYR A 92 -1.19 -23.65 8.38
N ILE A 93 0.03 -24.09 8.66
CA ILE A 93 1.22 -23.25 8.51
C ILE A 93 1.44 -23.01 7.01
N VAL A 94 1.34 -21.75 6.60
CA VAL A 94 1.57 -21.32 5.21
C VAL A 94 2.92 -20.67 5.00
N ASN A 95 3.55 -20.18 6.09
CA ASN A 95 4.90 -19.65 6.07
C ASN A 95 5.53 -19.72 7.46
N SER A 96 6.85 -19.68 7.53
CA SER A 96 7.58 -19.57 8.79
C SER A 96 8.76 -18.63 8.62
N PHE A 97 9.07 -17.87 9.68
CA PHE A 97 10.25 -17.01 9.70
C PHE A 97 10.86 -16.96 11.11
N ILE A 98 12.12 -16.60 11.19
CA ILE A 98 12.75 -16.23 12.44
C ILE A 98 12.88 -14.72 12.53
N ILE A 99 12.73 -14.20 13.74
CA ILE A 99 12.97 -12.79 14.04
C ILE A 99 14.39 -12.64 14.55
N ASN A 100 15.23 -11.97 13.76
CA ASN A 100 16.57 -11.57 14.15
C ASN A 100 16.55 -10.10 14.59
N GLN A 101 17.12 -9.82 15.76
CA GLN A 101 17.31 -8.46 16.27
C GLN A 101 16.03 -7.58 16.27
N PRO A 102 15.00 -7.95 17.05
CA PRO A 102 13.92 -7.02 17.30
C PRO A 102 14.44 -5.86 18.15
N SER A 103 14.26 -4.63 17.67
CA SER A 103 14.50 -3.41 18.42
C SER A 103 13.28 -2.49 18.32
N ASN A 104 13.24 -1.39 19.07
CA ASN A 104 12.09 -0.50 19.03
C ASN A 104 11.76 0.04 17.64
N ASN A 105 12.77 0.19 16.76
CA ASN A 105 12.62 0.81 15.44
C ASN A 105 13.19 0.00 14.27
N LYS A 106 13.76 -1.20 14.53
CA LYS A 106 14.25 -2.10 13.46
C LYS A 106 13.80 -3.53 13.73
N LEU A 107 13.36 -4.21 12.66
CA LEU A 107 12.97 -5.60 12.69
C LEU A 107 13.60 -6.31 11.49
N ILE A 108 14.33 -7.40 11.75
CA ILE A 108 14.90 -8.26 10.71
C ILE A 108 14.21 -9.61 10.77
N ILE A 109 13.68 -10.04 9.63
CA ILE A 109 12.98 -11.32 9.48
C ILE A 109 13.72 -12.16 8.45
N VAL A 110 14.02 -13.42 8.78
CA VAL A 110 14.54 -14.40 7.83
C VAL A 110 13.42 -15.39 7.54
N GLN A 111 12.98 -15.43 6.30
CA GLN A 111 11.98 -16.37 5.81
C GLN A 111 12.60 -17.75 5.61
N LYS A 112 11.89 -18.81 5.98
CA LYS A 112 12.34 -20.18 5.79
C LYS A 112 12.52 -20.50 4.31
N GLY A 113 13.68 -20.99 3.95
CA GLY A 113 13.98 -21.57 2.65
C GLY A 113 13.50 -23.02 2.54
N LYS A 114 13.96 -23.73 1.52
CA LYS A 114 13.55 -25.10 1.22
C LYS A 114 13.89 -26.07 2.36
N ASN A 115 15.08 -26.00 2.91
CA ASN A 115 15.59 -26.94 3.93
C ASN A 115 15.65 -26.30 5.33
N GLY A 116 15.69 -24.96 5.45
CA GLY A 116 15.81 -24.32 6.75
C GLY A 116 15.84 -22.80 6.68
N PHE A 117 16.42 -22.19 7.70
CA PHE A 117 16.56 -20.72 7.80
C PHE A 117 17.97 -20.22 7.46
N THR A 118 18.87 -21.11 7.08
CA THR A 118 20.25 -20.82 6.72
C THR A 118 20.58 -21.17 5.28
N ASP A 119 19.58 -21.56 4.50
CA ASP A 119 19.76 -21.82 3.09
C ASP A 119 20.12 -20.55 2.33
N ASN A 120 20.92 -20.68 1.29
CA ASN A 120 21.35 -19.53 0.47
C ASN A 120 20.17 -18.82 -0.22
N ASP A 121 19.04 -19.51 -0.41
CA ASP A 121 17.81 -18.97 -1.00
C ASP A 121 16.85 -18.35 0.03
N CYS A 122 17.17 -18.40 1.32
CA CYS A 122 16.41 -17.68 2.33
C CYS A 122 16.43 -16.18 2.07
N LEU A 123 15.26 -15.56 2.22
CA LEU A 123 15.13 -14.11 2.10
C LEU A 123 15.21 -13.46 3.48
N LYS A 124 16.05 -12.45 3.58
CA LYS A 124 16.23 -11.62 4.77
C LYS A 124 15.60 -10.26 4.51
N TYR A 125 14.53 -9.97 5.24
CA TYR A 125 13.77 -8.72 5.12
C TYR A 125 14.15 -7.76 6.23
N TYR A 126 14.36 -6.50 5.88
CA TYR A 126 14.66 -5.41 6.81
C TYR A 126 13.48 -4.48 6.88
N PHE A 127 12.98 -4.24 8.08
CA PHE A 127 11.84 -3.39 8.34
C PHE A 127 12.21 -2.26 9.30
N ILE A 128 11.54 -1.13 9.14
CA ILE A 128 11.50 -0.04 10.11
C ILE A 128 10.06 0.27 10.48
N ARG A 129 9.85 1.03 11.54
CA ARG A 129 8.51 1.49 11.92
C ARG A 129 7.87 2.30 10.79
N GLU A 130 6.55 2.14 10.59
CA GLU A 130 5.81 2.87 9.55
C GLU A 130 6.03 4.39 9.68
N GLN A 131 5.99 4.92 10.91
CA GLN A 131 6.23 6.35 11.15
C GLN A 131 7.63 6.79 10.73
N ASP A 132 8.67 6.00 11.05
CA ASP A 132 10.05 6.30 10.66
C ASP A 132 10.22 6.23 9.13
N TYR A 133 9.55 5.28 8.48
CA TYR A 133 9.51 5.16 7.03
C TYR A 133 8.87 6.40 6.39
N GLN A 134 7.68 6.78 6.86
CA GLN A 134 6.97 7.95 6.37
C GLN A 134 7.79 9.24 6.55
N ASN A 135 8.50 9.39 7.67
CA ASN A 135 9.34 10.56 7.94
C ASN A 135 10.52 10.68 6.95
N GLN A 136 11.02 9.57 6.41
CA GLN A 136 12.12 9.56 5.42
C GLN A 136 11.66 9.91 4.01
N LEU A 137 10.36 9.77 3.69
CA LEU A 137 9.84 10.06 2.37
C LEU A 137 9.67 11.58 2.18
N PRO A 138 10.17 12.15 1.07
CA PRO A 138 9.90 13.55 0.73
C PRO A 138 8.45 13.72 0.29
N ILE A 139 7.93 14.93 0.45
CA ILE A 139 6.70 15.35 -0.23
C ILE A 139 7.10 15.81 -1.62
N LYS A 140 6.38 15.32 -2.63
CA LYS A 140 6.56 15.73 -4.02
C LYS A 140 5.48 16.72 -4.40
N ASN A 141 5.74 17.55 -5.39
CA ASN A 141 4.73 18.45 -5.93
C ASN A 141 3.52 17.67 -6.50
N SER A 142 3.76 16.47 -7.05
CA SER A 142 2.73 15.54 -7.52
C SER A 142 1.80 15.01 -6.42
N ASP A 143 2.19 15.13 -5.16
CA ASP A 143 1.36 14.70 -4.02
C ASP A 143 0.33 15.75 -3.62
N ILE A 144 0.42 16.97 -4.17
CA ILE A 144 -0.47 18.09 -3.86
C ILE A 144 -1.47 18.25 -5.00
N LEU A 145 -2.75 18.03 -4.72
CA LEU A 145 -3.82 18.10 -5.71
C LEU A 145 -4.49 19.46 -5.80
N LEU A 146 -4.62 20.13 -4.68
CA LEU A 146 -5.29 21.44 -4.59
C LEU A 146 -4.61 22.29 -3.54
N ILE A 147 -4.31 23.52 -3.90
CA ILE A 147 -3.90 24.56 -2.95
C ILE A 147 -4.85 25.74 -3.11
N THR A 148 -5.61 26.04 -2.07
CA THR A 148 -6.39 27.28 -1.97
C THR A 148 -5.95 28.06 -0.73
N LYS A 149 -6.49 29.26 -0.57
CA LYS A 149 -6.15 30.12 0.58
C LYS A 149 -6.42 29.43 1.94
N ASN A 150 -7.36 28.48 1.97
CA ASN A 150 -7.81 27.83 3.20
C ASN A 150 -7.83 26.28 3.10
N ASP A 151 -7.37 25.71 1.98
CA ASP A 151 -7.51 24.26 1.75
C ASP A 151 -6.31 23.73 0.96
N THR A 152 -5.66 22.71 1.50
CA THR A 152 -4.61 21.96 0.81
C THR A 152 -4.99 20.49 0.88
N VAL A 153 -5.24 19.89 -0.29
CA VAL A 153 -5.60 18.48 -0.43
C VAL A 153 -4.41 17.73 -1.00
N TYR A 154 -4.01 16.68 -0.31
CA TYR A 154 -2.93 15.78 -0.74
C TYR A 154 -3.50 14.55 -1.43
N LYS A 155 -2.78 14.02 -2.41
CA LYS A 155 -3.01 12.69 -2.96
C LYS A 155 -2.56 11.65 -1.92
N ALA A 156 -3.33 10.56 -1.77
CA ALA A 156 -2.90 9.44 -0.95
C ALA A 156 -1.61 8.82 -1.51
N THR A 157 -0.60 8.72 -0.67
CA THR A 157 0.73 8.15 -0.96
C THR A 157 1.22 7.35 0.24
N GLU A 158 2.33 6.66 0.10
CA GLU A 158 3.00 6.00 1.24
C GLU A 158 3.38 6.99 2.35
N LYS A 159 3.68 8.26 1.98
CA LYS A 159 4.01 9.34 2.93
C LYS A 159 2.78 9.83 3.67
N ILE A 160 1.69 10.05 2.96
CA ILE A 160 0.47 10.69 3.48
C ILE A 160 -0.74 9.89 3.01
N HIS A 161 -1.48 9.31 3.90
CA HIS A 161 -2.76 8.66 3.59
C HIS A 161 -3.70 8.67 4.79
N ALA A 162 -4.99 8.69 4.53
CA ALA A 162 -6.00 8.46 5.56
C ALA A 162 -6.07 6.96 5.88
N LYS A 163 -6.37 6.62 7.13
CA LYS A 163 -6.43 5.24 7.59
C LYS A 163 -7.86 4.83 7.87
N PHE A 164 -8.26 3.69 7.34
CA PHE A 164 -9.53 3.07 7.68
C PHE A 164 -9.38 2.23 8.95
N SER A 165 -10.13 2.58 10.01
CA SER A 165 -10.01 1.96 11.34
C SER A 165 -10.95 0.77 11.56
N GLY A 166 -11.66 0.30 10.50
CA GLY A 166 -12.47 -0.91 10.58
C GLY A 166 -11.65 -2.18 10.81
N ASP A 167 -12.31 -3.26 11.23
CA ASP A 167 -11.67 -4.55 11.50
C ASP A 167 -11.03 -5.18 10.26
N LYS A 168 -11.53 -4.84 9.07
CA LYS A 168 -11.08 -5.30 7.76
C LYS A 168 -10.54 -4.15 6.92
N SER A 169 -10.02 -4.43 5.73
CA SER A 169 -9.68 -3.39 4.77
C SER A 169 -10.94 -2.62 4.33
N PHE A 170 -10.78 -1.38 3.86
CA PHE A 170 -11.93 -0.63 3.32
C PHE A 170 -12.52 -1.30 2.08
N HIS A 171 -11.67 -1.95 1.28
CA HIS A 171 -12.11 -2.73 0.12
C HIS A 171 -13.03 -3.90 0.55
N ASP A 172 -12.64 -4.68 1.57
CA ASP A 172 -13.45 -5.79 2.07
C ASP A 172 -14.74 -5.28 2.74
N PHE A 173 -14.64 -4.18 3.51
CA PHE A 173 -15.82 -3.52 4.07
C PHE A 173 -16.82 -3.13 2.98
N CYS A 174 -16.36 -2.54 1.88
CA CYS A 174 -17.22 -2.22 0.75
C CYS A 174 -17.79 -3.49 0.10
N SER A 175 -16.99 -4.50 -0.13
CA SER A 175 -17.40 -5.77 -0.75
C SER A 175 -18.52 -6.46 0.03
N GLU A 176 -18.48 -6.41 1.36
CA GLU A 176 -19.52 -6.96 2.24
C GLU A 176 -20.78 -6.08 2.33
N ASN A 177 -20.63 -4.77 2.16
CA ASN A 177 -21.75 -3.82 2.24
C ASN A 177 -22.38 -3.50 0.88
N ILE A 178 -21.79 -3.96 -0.22
CA ILE A 178 -22.34 -3.87 -1.56
C ILE A 178 -22.93 -5.25 -1.90
N PRO A 179 -24.26 -5.43 -1.91
CA PRO A 179 -24.88 -6.70 -2.26
C PRO A 179 -24.42 -7.15 -3.65
N GLU A 180 -24.37 -8.47 -3.89
CA GLU A 180 -24.18 -9.01 -5.23
C GLU A 180 -25.16 -8.32 -6.19
N VAL A 181 -24.58 -7.55 -7.09
CA VAL A 181 -25.31 -6.87 -8.15
C VAL A 181 -25.14 -7.73 -9.37
N ASP A 182 -26.20 -7.93 -10.16
CA ASP A 182 -26.12 -8.57 -11.46
C ASP A 182 -25.05 -7.84 -12.31
N ILE A 183 -23.80 -8.24 -12.11
CA ILE A 183 -22.66 -7.76 -12.89
C ILE A 183 -22.73 -8.59 -14.15
N VAL A 184 -23.44 -8.06 -15.14
CA VAL A 184 -23.35 -8.60 -16.49
C VAL A 184 -21.87 -8.55 -16.84
N MET A 185 -21.29 -9.70 -17.12
CA MET A 185 -19.90 -9.87 -17.54
C MET A 185 -19.68 -9.19 -18.91
N SER A 186 -19.87 -7.88 -18.93
CA SER A 186 -19.57 -7.03 -20.07
C SER A 186 -18.08 -6.68 -20.05
N THR A 187 -17.55 -6.23 -21.17
CA THR A 187 -16.12 -5.91 -21.36
C THR A 187 -15.57 -4.85 -20.38
N ASN A 188 -16.41 -4.16 -19.60
CA ASN A 188 -16.01 -3.10 -18.71
C ASN A 188 -16.53 -3.33 -17.27
N ASN A 189 -15.77 -4.08 -16.50
CA ASN A 189 -16.14 -4.43 -15.11
C ASN A 189 -15.23 -3.74 -14.08
N LEU A 190 -14.83 -2.50 -14.36
CA LEU A 190 -14.07 -1.66 -13.45
C LEU A 190 -14.98 -0.60 -12.84
N PHE A 191 -14.95 -0.48 -11.52
CA PHE A 191 -15.41 0.70 -10.80
C PHE A 191 -14.18 1.42 -10.25
N LEU A 192 -14.11 2.73 -10.44
CA LEU A 192 -13.03 3.58 -9.96
C LEU A 192 -13.63 4.86 -9.39
N ALA A 193 -13.33 5.15 -8.14
CA ALA A 193 -13.79 6.36 -7.47
C ALA A 193 -12.70 6.98 -6.62
N THR A 194 -12.81 8.30 -6.41
CA THR A 194 -12.04 9.05 -5.43
C THR A 194 -12.98 9.72 -4.44
N PHE A 195 -12.47 10.01 -3.25
CA PHE A 195 -13.16 10.76 -2.20
C PHE A 195 -12.13 11.43 -1.30
N ILE A 196 -12.49 12.51 -0.64
CA ILE A 196 -11.58 13.21 0.28
C ILE A 196 -11.93 12.81 1.71
N VAL A 197 -10.93 12.39 2.46
CA VAL A 197 -10.98 12.30 3.93
C VAL A 197 -10.37 13.58 4.47
N ARG A 198 -11.18 14.37 5.12
CA ARG A 198 -10.79 15.65 5.70
C ARG A 198 -9.94 15.50 6.96
N SER A 199 -9.25 16.53 7.34
CA SER A 199 -8.44 16.60 8.57
C SER A 199 -9.22 16.35 9.86
N ASN A 200 -10.54 16.47 9.83
CA ASN A 200 -11.44 16.09 10.91
C ASN A 200 -12.00 14.65 10.81
N GLY A 201 -11.56 13.87 9.81
CA GLY A 201 -12.01 12.50 9.56
C GLY A 201 -13.32 12.37 8.77
N LEU A 202 -13.97 13.48 8.40
CA LEU A 202 -15.17 13.43 7.58
C LEU A 202 -14.85 13.12 6.11
N ILE A 203 -15.78 12.50 5.40
CA ILE A 203 -15.65 12.19 3.97
C ILE A 203 -16.51 13.17 3.18
N ASP A 204 -15.95 13.70 2.10
CA ASP A 204 -16.68 14.47 1.09
C ASP A 204 -16.09 14.30 -0.33
N SER A 205 -16.57 15.10 -1.28
CA SER A 205 -16.05 15.23 -2.65
C SER A 205 -15.90 13.88 -3.37
N VAL A 206 -16.93 13.02 -3.26
CA VAL A 206 -16.95 11.70 -3.89
C VAL A 206 -17.14 11.83 -5.40
N GLN A 207 -16.12 11.44 -6.17
CA GLN A 207 -16.15 11.42 -7.62
C GLN A 207 -16.01 9.99 -8.16
N VAL A 208 -16.93 9.57 -9.02
CA VAL A 208 -16.85 8.29 -9.75
C VAL A 208 -16.22 8.55 -11.10
N LEU A 209 -15.03 8.01 -11.33
CA LEU A 209 -14.25 8.15 -12.57
C LEU A 209 -14.61 7.07 -13.58
N GLU A 210 -14.92 5.87 -13.10
CA GLU A 210 -15.35 4.74 -13.91
C GLU A 210 -16.47 4.00 -13.19
N ASN A 211 -17.53 3.64 -13.89
CA ASN A 211 -18.72 3.04 -13.30
C ASN A 211 -19.10 1.74 -14.02
N ILE A 212 -19.36 0.70 -13.25
CA ILE A 212 -19.89 -0.56 -13.77
C ILE A 212 -21.35 -0.36 -14.19
N ASN A 213 -22.16 0.15 -13.27
CA ASN A 213 -23.56 0.53 -13.49
C ASN A 213 -24.07 1.42 -12.34
N LYS A 214 -25.22 2.09 -12.57
CA LYS A 214 -25.83 3.00 -11.58
C LYS A 214 -26.21 2.32 -10.26
N LYS A 215 -26.53 1.01 -10.29
CA LYS A 215 -26.91 0.26 -9.09
C LYS A 215 -25.69 0.05 -8.20
N PHE A 216 -24.54 -0.33 -8.78
CA PHE A 216 -23.27 -0.47 -8.06
C PHE A 216 -22.86 0.86 -7.43
N GLU A 217 -22.86 1.95 -8.19
CA GLU A 217 -22.52 3.27 -7.67
C GLU A 217 -23.38 3.65 -6.46
N LYS A 218 -24.70 3.44 -6.55
CA LYS A 218 -25.63 3.73 -5.44
C LYS A 218 -25.28 2.92 -4.19
N GLN A 219 -24.92 1.65 -4.35
CA GLN A 219 -24.53 0.79 -3.20
C GLN A 219 -23.16 1.20 -2.65
N PHE A 220 -22.21 1.53 -3.52
CA PHE A 220 -20.92 2.06 -3.09
C PHE A 220 -21.08 3.34 -2.24
N ARG A 221 -21.88 4.30 -2.70
CA ARG A 221 -22.15 5.53 -1.94
C ARG A 221 -22.80 5.25 -0.57
N LYS A 222 -23.67 4.23 -0.47
CA LYS A 222 -24.22 3.79 0.82
C LYS A 222 -23.18 3.14 1.72
N ALA A 223 -22.29 2.30 1.17
CA ALA A 223 -21.18 1.70 1.92
C ALA A 223 -20.23 2.79 2.43
N LEU A 224 -19.90 3.76 1.59
CA LEU A 224 -19.07 4.91 1.97
C LEU A 224 -19.72 5.73 3.09
N GLU A 225 -21.03 5.97 3.03
CA GLU A 225 -21.77 6.66 4.09
C GLU A 225 -21.71 5.91 5.42
N LYS A 226 -21.87 4.57 5.40
CA LYS A 226 -21.71 3.73 6.61
C LYS A 226 -20.31 3.79 7.20
N SER A 227 -19.32 4.04 6.37
CA SER A 227 -17.90 4.07 6.78
C SER A 227 -17.46 5.39 7.42
N LYS A 228 -18.27 6.45 7.39
CA LYS A 228 -17.88 7.83 7.77
C LYS A 228 -17.19 7.97 9.13
N LYS A 229 -17.58 7.16 10.12
CA LYS A 229 -17.01 7.21 11.48
C LYS A 229 -15.74 6.34 11.65
N LEU A 230 -15.33 5.64 10.60
CA LEU A 230 -14.23 4.69 10.61
C LEU A 230 -12.96 5.25 9.96
N TRP A 231 -12.95 6.53 9.61
CA TRP A 231 -11.79 7.15 8.96
C TRP A 231 -10.99 8.01 9.95
N LEU A 232 -9.69 7.79 9.91
CA LEU A 232 -8.70 8.64 10.56
C LEU A 232 -8.06 9.50 9.48
N ALA A 233 -7.97 10.80 9.73
CA ALA A 233 -7.34 11.75 8.82
C ALA A 233 -5.89 11.35 8.49
N GLY A 234 -5.41 11.73 7.32
CA GLY A 234 -3.99 11.68 7.01
C GLY A 234 -3.20 12.60 7.95
N GLU A 235 -1.94 12.27 8.16
CA GLU A 235 -1.06 13.03 9.04
C GLU A 235 0.22 13.41 8.30
N LEU A 236 0.63 14.67 8.46
CA LEU A 236 1.86 15.22 7.92
C LEU A 236 2.57 16.03 8.99
N ASN A 237 3.76 15.60 9.39
CA ASN A 237 4.57 16.25 10.43
C ASN A 237 3.77 16.51 11.73
N GLY A 238 2.94 15.57 12.16
CA GLY A 238 2.11 15.67 13.34
C GLY A 238 0.80 16.46 13.17
N ASN A 239 0.56 17.04 11.98
CA ASN A 239 -0.68 17.77 11.68
C ASN A 239 -1.62 16.91 10.85
N LYS A 240 -2.90 16.93 11.19
CA LYS A 240 -3.94 16.30 10.38
C LYS A 240 -4.18 17.09 9.10
N VAL A 241 -4.24 16.38 7.98
CA VAL A 241 -4.37 16.95 6.64
C VAL A 241 -5.48 16.28 5.85
N ASP A 242 -6.00 16.99 4.85
CA ASP A 242 -6.99 16.49 3.92
C ASP A 242 -6.34 15.61 2.86
N VAL A 243 -6.88 14.41 2.64
CA VAL A 243 -6.29 13.44 1.70
C VAL A 243 -7.34 12.90 0.76
N GLN A 244 -7.07 12.96 -0.55
CA GLN A 244 -7.87 12.26 -1.55
C GLN A 244 -7.46 10.79 -1.59
N MET A 245 -8.39 9.94 -1.23
CA MET A 245 -8.29 8.49 -1.35
C MET A 245 -8.82 8.02 -2.69
N LYS A 246 -8.32 6.88 -3.17
CA LYS A 246 -8.79 6.20 -4.38
C LYS A 246 -9.23 4.78 -4.03
N ILE A 247 -10.28 4.30 -4.67
CA ILE A 247 -10.71 2.90 -4.56
C ILE A 247 -11.09 2.37 -5.93
N SER A 248 -10.74 1.12 -6.19
CA SER A 248 -11.15 0.43 -7.41
C SER A 248 -11.67 -0.97 -7.11
N PHE A 249 -12.73 -1.38 -7.82
CA PHE A 249 -13.25 -2.74 -7.84
C PHE A 249 -13.18 -3.25 -9.26
N ARG A 250 -12.59 -4.41 -9.44
CA ARG A 250 -12.50 -5.05 -10.75
C ARG A 250 -13.07 -6.46 -10.67
N PHE A 251 -14.06 -6.71 -11.50
CA PHE A 251 -14.68 -8.02 -11.67
C PHE A 251 -14.18 -8.65 -12.96
N ILE A 252 -13.43 -9.75 -12.86
CA ILE A 252 -12.75 -10.37 -14.00
C ILE A 252 -13.33 -11.77 -14.20
N SER A 253 -13.69 -12.11 -15.44
CA SER A 253 -13.81 -13.50 -15.84
C SER A 253 -12.41 -14.08 -16.05
N SER A 254 -12.19 -15.34 -15.66
CA SER A 254 -10.88 -16.00 -15.59
C SER A 254 -10.08 -16.01 -16.89
N ASP A 255 -10.70 -15.75 -18.03
CA ASP A 255 -10.15 -16.03 -19.36
C ASP A 255 -9.48 -14.84 -20.07
N LYS A 256 -9.48 -13.64 -19.48
CA LYS A 256 -8.95 -12.42 -20.12
C LYS A 256 -8.09 -11.60 -19.16
N PHE A 257 -6.85 -12.03 -18.96
CA PHE A 257 -6.00 -11.35 -18.00
C PHE A 257 -4.74 -10.72 -18.58
N LEU A 258 -4.79 -9.40 -18.87
CA LEU A 258 -3.60 -8.53 -18.92
C LEU A 258 -3.96 -7.14 -18.36
N PRO A 259 -3.98 -6.96 -17.01
CA PRO A 259 -4.43 -5.71 -16.39
C PRO A 259 -3.66 -4.47 -16.85
N LYS A 260 -2.33 -4.61 -17.01
CA LYS A 260 -1.46 -3.52 -17.48
C LYS A 260 -1.90 -3.03 -18.87
N TYR A 261 -2.06 -3.94 -19.80
CA TYR A 261 -2.43 -3.59 -21.18
C TYR A 261 -3.80 -2.92 -21.25
N ASP A 262 -4.79 -3.46 -20.53
CA ASP A 262 -6.14 -2.92 -20.51
C ASP A 262 -6.17 -1.49 -19.93
N TYR A 263 -5.52 -1.24 -18.79
CA TYR A 263 -5.46 0.09 -18.21
C TYR A 263 -4.70 1.09 -19.07
N SER A 264 -3.58 0.70 -19.67
CA SER A 264 -2.84 1.56 -20.59
C SER A 264 -3.68 1.97 -21.79
N GLN A 265 -4.41 1.02 -22.41
CA GLN A 265 -5.30 1.30 -23.54
C GLN A 265 -6.46 2.23 -23.15
N LYS A 266 -7.08 1.98 -22.00
CA LYS A 266 -8.14 2.87 -21.47
C LYS A 266 -7.62 4.28 -21.16
N GLY A 267 -6.41 4.38 -20.62
CA GLY A 267 -5.74 5.66 -20.40
C GLY A 267 -5.54 6.44 -21.69
N LYS A 268 -5.00 5.79 -22.72
CA LYS A 268 -4.82 6.39 -24.06
C LYS A 268 -6.15 6.80 -24.69
N ALA A 269 -7.19 5.97 -24.57
CA ALA A 269 -8.53 6.31 -25.07
C ALA A 269 -9.13 7.53 -24.33
N ALA A 270 -8.97 7.62 -23.02
CA ALA A 270 -9.41 8.77 -22.24
C ALA A 270 -8.65 10.05 -22.63
N MET A 271 -7.32 9.98 -22.86
CA MET A 271 -6.53 11.11 -23.39
C MET A 271 -7.04 11.59 -24.75
N ASN A 272 -7.33 10.67 -25.67
CA ASN A 272 -7.88 11.01 -26.99
C ASN A 272 -9.22 11.75 -26.88
N ASN A 273 -9.98 11.51 -25.83
CA ASN A 273 -11.21 12.22 -25.52
C ASN A 273 -10.99 13.47 -24.63
N SER A 274 -9.74 13.89 -24.42
CA SER A 274 -9.35 15.01 -23.54
C SER A 274 -9.80 14.84 -22.07
N ASP A 275 -10.14 13.62 -21.65
CA ASP A 275 -10.46 13.30 -20.25
C ASP A 275 -9.18 12.95 -19.49
N PHE A 276 -8.33 13.97 -19.28
CA PHE A 276 -7.02 13.80 -18.67
C PHE A 276 -7.09 13.32 -17.22
N THR A 277 -8.14 13.67 -16.48
CA THR A 277 -8.34 13.18 -15.10
C THR A 277 -8.54 11.67 -15.06
N ARG A 278 -9.38 11.14 -15.93
CA ARG A 278 -9.61 9.70 -16.04
C ARG A 278 -8.38 8.97 -16.60
N ALA A 279 -7.71 9.56 -17.60
CA ALA A 279 -6.48 9.02 -18.18
C ALA A 279 -5.39 8.88 -17.11
N LEU A 280 -5.18 9.92 -16.30
CA LEU A 280 -4.24 9.94 -15.18
C LEU A 280 -4.52 8.79 -14.21
N ALA A 281 -5.78 8.59 -13.82
CA ALA A 281 -6.17 7.52 -12.91
C ALA A 281 -5.88 6.13 -13.49
N TYR A 282 -6.03 5.92 -14.79
CA TYR A 282 -5.67 4.66 -15.44
C TYR A 282 -4.15 4.42 -15.49
N PHE A 283 -3.35 5.43 -15.82
CA PHE A 283 -1.89 5.28 -15.80
C PHE A 283 -1.36 5.05 -14.39
N ASP A 284 -1.95 5.67 -13.38
CA ASP A 284 -1.66 5.37 -11.97
C ASP A 284 -1.93 3.89 -11.63
N LEU A 285 -3.02 3.29 -12.13
CA LEU A 285 -3.31 1.86 -11.93
C LEU A 285 -2.29 0.94 -12.65
N VAL A 286 -1.74 1.37 -13.79
CA VAL A 286 -0.61 0.65 -14.42
C VAL A 286 0.63 0.71 -13.55
N LEU A 287 0.98 1.91 -13.08
CA LEU A 287 2.20 2.17 -12.30
C LEU A 287 2.17 1.53 -10.91
N GLU A 288 0.99 1.34 -10.30
CA GLU A 288 0.82 0.54 -9.09
C GLU A 288 1.22 -0.93 -9.30
N LYS A 289 1.02 -1.48 -10.49
CA LYS A 289 1.40 -2.86 -10.83
C LYS A 289 2.81 -2.97 -11.39
N VAL A 290 3.23 -1.99 -12.16
CA VAL A 290 4.53 -1.94 -12.85
C VAL A 290 5.13 -0.54 -12.70
N PRO A 291 5.75 -0.21 -11.55
CA PRO A 291 6.31 1.12 -11.27
C PRO A 291 7.36 1.60 -12.29
N SER A 292 7.97 0.67 -13.03
CA SER A 292 8.97 0.96 -14.06
C SER A 292 8.40 1.04 -15.48
N ASP A 293 7.08 1.11 -15.62
CA ASP A 293 6.45 1.29 -16.94
C ASP A 293 6.66 2.71 -17.46
N TYR A 294 7.76 2.91 -18.20
CA TYR A 294 8.15 4.23 -18.69
C TYR A 294 7.14 4.86 -19.64
N GLU A 295 6.40 4.05 -20.40
CA GLU A 295 5.36 4.53 -21.30
C GLU A 295 4.18 5.12 -20.53
N SER A 296 3.71 4.44 -19.50
CA SER A 296 2.66 4.97 -18.62
C SER A 296 3.12 6.19 -17.82
N LEU A 297 4.39 6.24 -17.40
CA LEU A 297 4.97 7.44 -16.79
C LEU A 297 4.95 8.63 -17.75
N TYR A 298 5.31 8.42 -19.01
CA TYR A 298 5.27 9.45 -20.05
C TYR A 298 3.85 9.99 -20.25
N TYR A 299 2.87 9.11 -20.46
CA TYR A 299 1.49 9.54 -20.68
C TYR A 299 0.89 10.18 -19.43
N LYS A 300 1.28 9.71 -18.24
CA LYS A 300 0.92 10.33 -16.97
C LYS A 300 1.41 11.79 -16.93
N ALA A 301 2.68 12.02 -17.25
CA ALA A 301 3.25 13.36 -17.30
C ALA A 301 2.52 14.27 -18.32
N VAL A 302 2.14 13.74 -19.49
CA VAL A 302 1.34 14.47 -20.47
C VAL A 302 -0.04 14.85 -19.90
N CYS A 303 -0.69 13.94 -19.18
CA CYS A 303 -1.96 14.25 -18.52
C CYS A 303 -1.79 15.34 -17.45
N GLU A 304 -0.75 15.26 -16.64
CA GLU A 304 -0.45 16.22 -15.59
C GLU A 304 -0.18 17.62 -16.17
N MET A 305 0.53 17.72 -17.29
CA MET A 305 0.71 19.00 -18.00
C MET A 305 -0.62 19.60 -18.44
N ASN A 306 -1.51 18.78 -19.03
CA ASN A 306 -2.81 19.27 -19.48
C ASN A 306 -3.74 19.68 -18.34
N LEU A 307 -3.54 19.08 -17.15
CA LEU A 307 -4.25 19.45 -15.91
C LEU A 307 -3.62 20.62 -15.17
N GLY A 308 -2.52 21.21 -15.69
CA GLY A 308 -1.79 22.32 -15.08
C GLY A 308 -0.79 21.92 -13.98
N ASN A 309 -0.59 20.63 -13.75
CA ASN A 309 0.31 20.10 -12.72
C ASN A 309 1.76 20.01 -13.26
N LYS A 310 2.30 21.13 -13.72
CA LYS A 310 3.61 21.21 -14.40
C LYS A 310 4.75 20.55 -13.60
N ASN A 311 4.83 20.82 -12.31
CA ASN A 311 5.91 20.27 -11.48
C ASN A 311 5.86 18.75 -11.39
N ALA A 312 4.67 18.17 -11.22
CA ALA A 312 4.46 16.71 -11.20
C ALA A 312 4.87 16.07 -12.54
N ALA A 313 4.43 16.68 -13.65
CA ALA A 313 4.79 16.24 -14.99
C ALA A 313 6.31 16.23 -15.21
N CYS A 314 7.01 17.25 -14.74
CA CYS A 314 8.46 17.34 -14.85
C CYS A 314 9.18 16.27 -14.01
N GLU A 315 8.71 16.00 -12.81
CA GLU A 315 9.24 14.89 -11.98
C GLU A 315 9.12 13.55 -12.69
N ASP A 316 7.97 13.27 -13.31
CA ASP A 316 7.75 12.02 -14.03
C ASP A 316 8.52 11.94 -15.36
N LEU A 317 8.67 13.02 -16.11
CA LEU A 317 9.54 13.08 -17.31
C LEU A 317 11.02 12.83 -16.96
N VAL A 318 11.53 13.39 -15.87
CA VAL A 318 12.89 13.11 -15.41
C VAL A 318 13.08 11.62 -15.13
N LYS A 319 12.08 10.95 -14.52
CA LYS A 319 12.13 9.48 -14.34
C LYS A 319 12.11 8.75 -15.67
N VAL A 320 11.26 9.14 -16.64
CA VAL A 320 11.24 8.54 -17.99
C VAL A 320 12.62 8.63 -18.64
N LYS A 321 13.29 9.80 -18.52
CA LYS A 321 14.66 9.97 -19.03
C LYS A 321 15.64 8.97 -18.40
N THR A 322 15.54 8.70 -17.10
CA THR A 322 16.45 7.76 -16.40
C THR A 322 16.33 6.33 -16.92
N PHE A 323 15.19 5.94 -17.48
CA PHE A 323 15.03 4.62 -18.11
C PHE A 323 15.70 4.50 -19.49
N GLY A 324 16.05 5.63 -20.14
CA GLY A 324 16.73 5.66 -21.43
C GLY A 324 15.97 4.99 -22.58
N LYS A 325 14.63 4.87 -22.47
CA LYS A 325 13.75 4.18 -23.44
C LYS A 325 12.97 5.12 -24.34
N MET A 326 12.87 6.39 -23.97
CA MET A 326 12.16 7.43 -24.72
C MET A 326 12.97 8.71 -24.72
N GLN A 327 12.96 9.43 -25.86
CA GLN A 327 13.54 10.76 -25.97
C GLN A 327 12.54 11.78 -25.43
N VAL A 328 12.85 12.38 -24.29
CA VAL A 328 11.98 13.35 -23.59
C VAL A 328 12.69 14.66 -23.27
N GLU A 329 13.96 14.79 -23.69
CA GLU A 329 14.83 15.94 -23.40
C GLU A 329 14.21 17.25 -23.87
N GLU A 330 13.74 17.30 -25.11
CA GLU A 330 13.11 18.50 -25.67
C GLU A 330 11.85 18.90 -24.91
N LEU A 331 11.06 17.90 -24.46
CA LEU A 331 9.86 18.14 -23.69
C LEU A 331 10.18 18.68 -22.29
N ILE A 332 11.26 18.19 -21.68
CA ILE A 332 11.78 18.69 -20.40
C ILE A 332 12.28 20.13 -20.56
N GLU A 333 13.11 20.40 -21.57
CA GLU A 333 13.67 21.74 -21.81
C GLU A 333 12.57 22.77 -22.05
N LYS A 334 11.55 22.41 -22.82
CA LYS A 334 10.46 23.33 -23.15
C LYS A 334 9.52 23.62 -21.97
N ASN A 335 9.30 22.64 -21.09
CA ASN A 335 8.22 22.72 -20.08
C ASN A 335 8.72 22.75 -18.64
N CYS A 336 9.96 22.34 -18.37
CA CYS A 336 10.41 22.12 -16.98
C CYS A 336 11.49 23.12 -16.50
N ASN A 337 11.86 24.10 -17.34
CA ASN A 337 12.79 25.18 -16.98
C ASN A 337 12.05 26.43 -16.52
#